data_c801de582b6b5586541175482cb1f6f3
#
_entry.id   c801de582b6b5586541175482cb1f6f3
#
_cell.length_a   1.000
_cell.length_b   1.000
_cell.length_c   1.000
_cell.angle_alpha   90.00
_cell.angle_beta   90.00
_cell.angle_gamma   90.00
#
_symmetry.space_group_name_H-M   'P 1'
#
loop_
_entity.id
_entity.type
_entity.pdbx_description
1 polymer ?
#
loop_
_entity_poly.entity_id
_entity_poly.type
_entity_poly.pdbx_seq_one_letter_code
_entity_poly.pdbx_strand_id
1 'polypeptide(L)'
;MNNYDQILFNINGSQANIQLNRPQKLNAYTPDMGDEIIDAYRTANSDKNIKVISFSGNGASFCSGADKDYLIGNKLSKSGLRIGEDEFIKTFALELAQSNKILIAGLHGTCVGIGITMVLPFDIRIAETNTKISFPFLRLGILPGLASTYYLPSLVGKNKAQEIILTNANLNAEQAYEIGLINKVVNESSITNEINKIVLSFSETHISTLIAAKKAFQPNLEENVQSAINNERNLLKTLVNSNDLRE
;
A
#
# COMPACT_ATOMS: atom_id res chain seq x y z
N MET A 1 19.04 -1.60 -15.81
CA MET A 1 17.87 -1.14 -15.05
C MET A 1 16.66 -1.60 -15.81
N ASN A 2 15.72 -2.28 -15.15
CA ASN A 2 14.47 -2.67 -15.80
C ASN A 2 13.72 -1.41 -16.22
N ASN A 3 13.22 -1.39 -17.44
CA ASN A 3 12.47 -0.25 -17.96
C ASN A 3 11.00 -0.51 -17.64
N TYR A 4 10.47 0.18 -16.61
CA TYR A 4 9.07 0.09 -16.20
C TYR A 4 8.23 1.14 -16.93
N ASP A 5 6.99 0.79 -17.25
CA ASP A 5 6.05 1.68 -17.96
C ASP A 5 5.21 2.52 -16.98
N GLN A 6 4.86 1.94 -15.81
CA GLN A 6 3.87 2.50 -14.89
C GLN A 6 4.44 2.90 -13.52
N ILE A 7 5.73 2.63 -13.29
CA ILE A 7 6.45 3.09 -12.12
C ILE A 7 7.81 3.69 -12.51
N LEU A 8 8.39 4.47 -11.60
CA LEU A 8 9.81 4.83 -11.62
C LEU A 8 10.50 4.12 -10.47
N PHE A 9 11.66 3.53 -10.73
CA PHE A 9 12.45 2.83 -9.72
C PHE A 9 13.84 3.46 -9.65
N ASN A 10 14.18 4.01 -8.47
CA ASN A 10 15.42 4.71 -8.24
C ASN A 10 16.07 4.24 -6.96
N ILE A 11 17.40 4.07 -6.99
CA ILE A 11 18.22 3.75 -5.82
C ILE A 11 19.11 4.96 -5.52
N ASN A 12 19.08 5.41 -4.26
CA ASN A 12 19.92 6.47 -3.75
C ASN A 12 20.53 6.04 -2.40
N GLY A 13 21.82 5.72 -2.40
CA GLY A 13 22.50 5.18 -1.23
C GLY A 13 21.84 3.89 -0.73
N SER A 14 21.35 3.91 0.52
CA SER A 14 20.67 2.76 1.14
C SER A 14 19.15 2.76 0.99
N GLN A 15 18.61 3.63 0.15
CA GLN A 15 17.18 3.74 -0.13
C GLN A 15 16.88 3.32 -1.58
N ALA A 16 15.87 2.47 -1.75
CA ALA A 16 15.18 2.24 -3.02
C ALA A 16 13.82 2.93 -2.98
N ASN A 17 13.50 3.72 -3.99
CA ASN A 17 12.20 4.37 -4.15
C ASN A 17 11.43 3.78 -5.32
N ILE A 18 10.24 3.29 -5.06
CA ILE A 18 9.24 2.86 -6.04
C ILE A 18 8.21 3.97 -6.14
N GLN A 19 8.16 4.67 -7.28
CA GLN A 19 7.26 5.78 -7.48
C GLN A 19 6.22 5.43 -8.52
N LEU A 20 4.94 5.44 -8.14
CA LEU A 20 3.83 5.24 -9.08
C LEU A 20 3.86 6.34 -10.15
N ASN A 21 3.79 5.97 -11.42
CA ASN A 21 4.04 6.88 -12.55
C ASN A 21 2.99 6.78 -13.66
N ARG A 22 1.74 6.98 -13.28
CA ARG A 22 0.60 7.21 -14.19
C ARG A 22 -0.11 8.52 -13.81
N PRO A 23 0.60 9.68 -13.77
CA PRO A 23 0.04 10.93 -13.22
C PRO A 23 -1.21 11.40 -13.94
N GLN A 24 -1.33 11.15 -15.25
CA GLN A 24 -2.52 11.46 -16.09
C GLN A 24 -3.78 10.67 -15.68
N LYS A 25 -3.63 9.59 -14.93
CA LYS A 25 -4.71 8.77 -14.34
C LYS A 25 -4.69 8.81 -12.81
N LEU A 26 -4.06 9.84 -12.20
CA LEU A 26 -3.87 9.97 -10.75
C LEU A 26 -3.31 8.69 -10.13
N ASN A 27 -2.38 8.04 -10.83
CA ASN A 27 -1.73 6.78 -10.45
C ASN A 27 -2.72 5.63 -10.14
N ALA A 28 -3.85 5.58 -10.86
CA ALA A 28 -4.81 4.49 -10.73
C ALA A 28 -4.13 3.14 -10.99
N TYR A 29 -4.37 2.19 -10.08
CA TYR A 29 -3.77 0.87 -10.08
C TYR A 29 -4.26 0.00 -11.24
N THR A 30 -3.34 -0.71 -11.87
CA THR A 30 -3.61 -1.78 -12.85
C THR A 30 -2.83 -3.05 -12.46
N PRO A 31 -3.23 -4.24 -12.91
CA PRO A 31 -2.43 -5.45 -12.67
C PRO A 31 -1.01 -5.33 -13.24
N ASP A 32 -0.83 -4.69 -14.41
CA ASP A 32 0.51 -4.44 -14.97
C ASP A 32 1.38 -3.56 -14.06
N MET A 33 0.79 -2.54 -13.39
CA MET A 33 1.50 -1.76 -12.37
C MET A 33 1.88 -2.63 -11.17
N GLY A 34 0.99 -3.55 -10.77
CA GLY A 34 1.25 -4.51 -9.70
C GLY A 34 2.46 -5.39 -10.00
N ASP A 35 2.54 -5.93 -11.21
CA ASP A 35 3.68 -6.76 -11.66
C ASP A 35 5.00 -5.97 -11.59
N GLU A 36 4.99 -4.71 -12.06
CA GLU A 36 6.18 -3.84 -12.00
C GLU A 36 6.58 -3.48 -10.56
N ILE A 37 5.62 -3.24 -9.67
CA ILE A 37 5.89 -2.98 -8.24
C ILE A 37 6.53 -4.21 -7.59
N ILE A 38 6.01 -5.42 -7.84
CA ILE A 38 6.55 -6.66 -7.30
C ILE A 38 8.00 -6.87 -7.74
N ASP A 39 8.28 -6.70 -9.02
CA ASP A 39 9.62 -6.88 -9.58
C ASP A 39 10.61 -5.87 -8.98
N ALA A 40 10.25 -4.59 -8.92
CA ALA A 40 11.06 -3.53 -8.31
C ALA A 40 11.28 -3.77 -6.80
N TYR A 41 10.22 -4.19 -6.09
CA TYR A 41 10.31 -4.52 -4.67
C TYR A 41 11.25 -5.70 -4.41
N ARG A 42 11.10 -6.80 -5.16
CA ARG A 42 11.95 -7.99 -5.03
C ARG A 42 13.41 -7.66 -5.33
N THR A 43 13.66 -6.81 -6.34
CA THR A 43 15.00 -6.29 -6.65
C THR A 43 15.58 -5.54 -5.45
N ALA A 44 14.84 -4.58 -4.89
CA ALA A 44 15.28 -3.80 -3.74
C ALA A 44 15.43 -4.65 -2.46
N ASN A 45 14.50 -5.59 -2.21
CA ASN A 45 14.49 -6.42 -1.01
C ASN A 45 15.67 -7.41 -0.98
N SER A 46 16.14 -7.86 -2.15
CA SER A 46 17.31 -8.76 -2.28
C SER A 46 18.66 -8.04 -2.17
N ASP A 47 18.72 -6.74 -2.41
CA ASP A 47 19.97 -5.97 -2.35
C ASP A 47 20.38 -5.71 -0.89
N LYS A 48 21.56 -6.21 -0.50
CA LYS A 48 22.11 -6.08 0.86
C LYS A 48 22.45 -4.63 1.25
N ASN A 49 22.67 -3.75 0.28
CA ASN A 49 22.99 -2.35 0.52
C ASN A 49 21.74 -1.51 0.84
N ILE A 50 20.54 -1.98 0.46
CA ILE A 50 19.29 -1.29 0.73
C ILE A 50 18.85 -1.56 2.17
N LYS A 51 18.57 -0.49 2.92
CA LYS A 51 17.97 -0.51 4.26
C LYS A 51 16.48 -0.15 4.21
N VAL A 52 16.11 0.75 3.31
CA VAL A 52 14.77 1.34 3.21
C VAL A 52 14.21 1.14 1.80
N ILE A 53 12.96 0.70 1.72
CA ILE A 53 12.16 0.76 0.49
C ILE A 53 11.05 1.78 0.71
N SER A 54 10.99 2.81 -0.12
CA SER A 54 9.95 3.83 -0.04
C SER A 54 9.01 3.78 -1.23
N PHE A 55 7.72 4.05 -0.98
CA PHE A 55 6.71 4.24 -2.01
C PHE A 55 6.26 5.69 -2.05
N SER A 56 6.10 6.22 -3.25
CA SER A 56 5.60 7.57 -3.51
C SER A 56 4.75 7.60 -4.79
N GLY A 57 4.11 8.72 -5.08
CA GLY A 57 3.41 8.95 -6.35
C GLY A 57 4.05 10.06 -7.15
N ASN A 58 3.98 10.00 -8.47
CA ASN A 58 4.31 11.12 -9.35
C ASN A 58 3.05 11.94 -9.66
N GLY A 59 3.18 13.26 -9.76
CA GLY A 59 2.07 14.17 -10.09
C GLY A 59 1.22 14.56 -8.88
N ALA A 60 -0.10 14.71 -9.06
CA ALA A 60 -0.99 15.33 -8.08
C ALA A 60 -1.53 14.39 -6.99
N SER A 61 -1.27 13.09 -7.06
CA SER A 61 -1.84 12.10 -6.14
C SER A 61 -0.92 10.91 -5.95
N PHE A 62 -1.00 10.29 -4.79
CA PHE A 62 -0.35 9.01 -4.55
C PHE A 62 -1.00 7.92 -5.41
N CYS A 63 -2.30 7.62 -5.20
CA CYS A 63 -3.04 6.63 -5.97
C CYS A 63 -4.55 6.82 -5.77
N SER A 64 -5.29 6.96 -6.86
CA SER A 64 -6.75 7.16 -6.83
C SER A 64 -7.59 5.88 -6.73
N GLY A 65 -6.95 4.72 -6.51
CA GLY A 65 -7.62 3.43 -6.42
C GLY A 65 -7.44 2.59 -7.67
N ALA A 66 -8.27 1.56 -7.83
CA ALA A 66 -8.25 0.70 -9.01
C ALA A 66 -8.68 1.46 -10.27
N ASP A 67 -7.99 1.25 -11.38
CA ASP A 67 -8.34 1.82 -12.67
C ASP A 67 -9.70 1.26 -13.13
N LYS A 68 -10.64 2.17 -13.44
CA LYS A 68 -12.03 1.82 -13.78
C LYS A 68 -12.13 0.91 -14.99
N ASP A 69 -11.26 1.08 -15.98
CA ASP A 69 -11.28 0.27 -17.20
C ASP A 69 -10.99 -1.21 -16.87
N TYR A 70 -10.13 -1.45 -15.87
CA TYR A 70 -9.79 -2.80 -15.40
C TYR A 70 -10.74 -3.33 -14.33
N LEU A 71 -11.32 -2.46 -13.50
CA LEU A 71 -12.19 -2.89 -12.40
C LEU A 71 -13.60 -3.28 -12.90
N ILE A 72 -14.20 -2.46 -13.74
CA ILE A 72 -15.57 -2.62 -14.25
C ILE A 72 -15.65 -2.66 -15.77
N GLY A 73 -14.63 -2.18 -16.48
CA GLY A 73 -14.59 -2.11 -17.95
C GLY A 73 -14.12 -3.40 -18.63
N ASN A 74 -13.90 -4.48 -17.90
CA ASN A 74 -13.42 -5.78 -18.40
C ASN A 74 -12.07 -5.75 -19.12
N LYS A 75 -11.27 -4.70 -18.98
CA LYS A 75 -9.92 -4.65 -19.54
C LYS A 75 -9.03 -5.63 -18.78
N LEU A 76 -8.20 -6.36 -19.54
CA LEU A 76 -7.23 -7.30 -18.99
C LEU A 76 -5.81 -6.68 -19.00
N SER A 77 -4.95 -7.17 -18.12
CA SER A 77 -3.51 -6.87 -18.14
C SER A 77 -2.84 -7.42 -19.39
N LYS A 78 -1.57 -7.09 -19.61
CA LYS A 78 -0.72 -7.69 -20.66
C LYS A 78 -0.63 -9.22 -20.52
N SER A 79 -0.72 -9.75 -19.29
CA SER A 79 -0.75 -11.18 -18.97
C SER A 79 -2.15 -11.81 -19.03
N GLY A 80 -3.19 -11.05 -19.40
CA GLY A 80 -4.57 -11.55 -19.52
C GLY A 80 -5.32 -11.65 -18.19
N LEU A 81 -4.85 -11.02 -17.12
CA LEU A 81 -5.45 -11.07 -15.78
C LEU A 81 -6.37 -9.88 -15.51
N ARG A 82 -7.41 -10.10 -14.72
CA ARG A 82 -8.26 -9.06 -14.12
C ARG A 82 -7.68 -8.57 -12.80
N ILE A 83 -8.10 -7.40 -12.34
CA ILE A 83 -7.85 -6.95 -10.96
C ILE A 83 -8.42 -7.99 -9.99
N GLY A 84 -7.60 -8.39 -9.01
CA GLY A 84 -7.92 -9.44 -8.04
C GLY A 84 -7.45 -10.83 -8.45
N GLU A 85 -7.12 -11.05 -9.74
CA GLU A 85 -6.47 -12.27 -10.22
C GLU A 85 -4.95 -12.14 -10.27
N ASP A 86 -4.44 -10.92 -10.23
CA ASP A 86 -3.03 -10.60 -10.28
C ASP A 86 -2.29 -10.97 -8.97
N GLU A 87 -1.00 -11.17 -9.08
CA GLU A 87 -0.14 -11.60 -7.98
C GLU A 87 -0.06 -10.54 -6.88
N PHE A 88 -0.06 -9.26 -7.25
CA PHE A 88 0.01 -8.16 -6.29
C PHE A 88 -1.13 -8.23 -5.25
N ILE A 89 -2.37 -8.35 -5.70
CA ILE A 89 -3.51 -8.45 -4.78
C ILE A 89 -3.49 -9.77 -4.01
N LYS A 90 -3.00 -10.85 -4.63
CA LYS A 90 -3.03 -12.17 -4.00
C LYS A 90 -1.96 -12.39 -2.93
N THR A 91 -0.75 -11.89 -3.12
CA THR A 91 0.41 -12.33 -2.33
C THR A 91 1.28 -11.19 -1.80
N PHE A 92 1.20 -9.99 -2.38
CA PHE A 92 2.17 -8.94 -2.08
C PHE A 92 2.16 -8.51 -0.61
N ALA A 93 1.00 -8.49 0.04
CA ALA A 93 0.93 -8.19 1.48
C ALA A 93 1.72 -9.20 2.34
N LEU A 94 1.78 -10.47 1.92
CA LEU A 94 2.59 -11.48 2.59
C LEU A 94 4.09 -11.26 2.34
N GLU A 95 4.49 -10.89 1.11
CA GLU A 95 5.89 -10.53 0.82
C GLU A 95 6.35 -9.31 1.64
N LEU A 96 5.47 -8.32 1.82
CA LEU A 96 5.75 -7.16 2.67
C LEU A 96 5.89 -7.56 4.14
N ALA A 97 5.08 -8.52 4.63
CA ALA A 97 5.20 -9.06 5.99
C ALA A 97 6.56 -9.75 6.23
N GLN A 98 7.11 -10.37 5.19
CA GLN A 98 8.43 -11.04 5.22
C GLN A 98 9.61 -10.09 4.95
N SER A 99 9.34 -8.81 4.72
CA SER A 99 10.37 -7.83 4.34
C SER A 99 11.49 -7.72 5.38
N ASN A 100 12.72 -7.80 4.89
CA ASN A 100 13.93 -7.50 5.65
C ASN A 100 14.43 -6.06 5.41
N LYS A 101 13.51 -5.15 5.10
CA LYS A 101 13.77 -3.72 4.91
C LYS A 101 12.76 -2.90 5.70
N ILE A 102 13.09 -1.67 5.99
CA ILE A 102 12.13 -0.70 6.52
C ILE A 102 11.31 -0.15 5.35
N LEU A 103 9.98 -0.18 5.50
CA LEU A 103 9.04 0.23 4.47
C LEU A 103 8.46 1.60 4.84
N ILE A 104 8.56 2.58 3.94
CA ILE A 104 8.06 3.95 4.17
C ILE A 104 7.16 4.36 3.00
N ALA A 105 5.95 4.84 3.31
CA ALA A 105 5.05 5.41 2.31
C ALA A 105 4.97 6.94 2.46
N GLY A 106 5.15 7.65 1.35
CA GLY A 106 4.92 9.08 1.23
C GLY A 106 3.64 9.35 0.45
N LEU A 107 2.61 9.86 1.14
CA LEU A 107 1.25 10.02 0.64
C LEU A 107 0.91 11.49 0.40
N HIS A 108 0.34 11.80 -0.76
CA HIS A 108 -0.14 13.14 -1.08
C HIS A 108 -1.37 13.09 -1.98
N GLY A 109 -2.14 14.16 -2.00
CA GLY A 109 -3.35 14.23 -2.80
C GLY A 109 -4.29 13.07 -2.49
N THR A 110 -4.69 12.32 -3.50
CA THR A 110 -5.67 11.24 -3.36
C THR A 110 -5.02 9.89 -3.02
N CYS A 111 -5.51 9.23 -1.95
CA CYS A 111 -5.15 7.87 -1.52
C CYS A 111 -6.42 7.06 -1.32
N VAL A 112 -6.90 6.33 -2.32
CA VAL A 112 -8.22 5.70 -2.33
C VAL A 112 -8.12 4.19 -2.55
N GLY A 113 -8.94 3.41 -1.83
CA GLY A 113 -9.07 1.98 -2.03
C GLY A 113 -7.74 1.26 -1.97
N ILE A 114 -7.34 0.59 -3.07
CA ILE A 114 -6.04 -0.09 -3.14
C ILE A 114 -4.86 0.87 -2.90
N GLY A 115 -5.00 2.17 -3.20
CA GLY A 115 -3.97 3.18 -2.96
C GLY A 115 -3.61 3.31 -1.48
N ILE A 116 -4.57 3.18 -0.56
CA ILE A 116 -4.26 3.17 0.87
C ILE A 116 -4.00 1.76 1.38
N THR A 117 -4.71 0.73 0.90
CA THR A 117 -4.53 -0.62 1.45
C THR A 117 -3.18 -1.23 1.10
N MET A 118 -2.56 -0.87 -0.02
CA MET A 118 -1.21 -1.35 -0.37
C MET A 118 -0.12 -0.88 0.59
N VAL A 119 -0.34 0.21 1.33
CA VAL A 119 0.65 0.78 2.26
C VAL A 119 0.30 0.58 3.74
N LEU A 120 -0.82 -0.06 4.06
CA LEU A 120 -1.12 -0.44 5.45
C LEU A 120 -0.05 -1.33 6.07
N PRO A 121 0.59 -2.28 5.33
CA PRO A 121 1.70 -3.10 5.82
C PRO A 121 3.00 -2.34 6.12
N PHE A 122 3.11 -1.07 5.73
CA PHE A 122 4.36 -0.32 5.85
C PHE A 122 4.65 0.07 7.30
N ASP A 123 5.94 0.22 7.63
CA ASP A 123 6.39 0.59 8.98
C ASP A 123 6.07 2.07 9.27
N ILE A 124 6.23 2.95 8.28
CA ILE A 124 6.00 4.39 8.43
C ILE A 124 5.18 4.92 7.24
N ARG A 125 4.13 5.67 7.55
CA ARG A 125 3.29 6.40 6.57
C ARG A 125 3.34 7.88 6.88
N ILE A 126 3.81 8.67 5.91
CA ILE A 126 3.90 10.14 5.98
C ILE A 126 2.89 10.70 5.00
N ALA A 127 2.08 11.67 5.40
CA ALA A 127 1.12 12.32 4.53
C ALA A 127 1.38 13.82 4.42
N GLU A 128 1.14 14.40 3.25
CA GLU A 128 1.02 15.85 3.10
C GLU A 128 -0.32 16.35 3.62
N THR A 129 -0.38 17.61 4.04
CA THR A 129 -1.59 18.26 4.56
C THR A 129 -2.79 18.18 3.61
N ASN A 130 -2.54 18.13 2.29
CA ASN A 130 -3.57 18.00 1.25
C ASN A 130 -4.07 16.58 1.01
N THR A 131 -3.55 15.58 1.74
CA THR A 131 -3.87 14.17 1.51
C THR A 131 -5.32 13.87 1.88
N LYS A 132 -6.02 13.16 0.97
CA LYS A 132 -7.38 12.65 1.13
C LYS A 132 -7.38 11.14 1.05
N ILE A 133 -7.79 10.48 2.12
CA ILE A 133 -7.82 9.03 2.26
C ILE A 133 -9.26 8.53 2.24
N SER A 134 -9.55 7.50 1.44
CA SER A 134 -10.91 6.95 1.33
C SER A 134 -10.91 5.43 1.17
N PHE A 135 -11.93 4.79 1.77
CA PHE A 135 -12.13 3.34 1.77
C PHE A 135 -13.48 2.96 1.13
N PRO A 136 -13.71 3.19 -0.19
CA PRO A 136 -15.02 3.07 -0.82
C PRO A 136 -15.42 1.63 -1.19
N PHE A 137 -14.89 0.62 -0.54
CA PHE A 137 -15.03 -0.78 -0.93
C PHE A 137 -16.50 -1.25 -0.95
N LEU A 138 -17.25 -0.96 0.11
CA LEU A 138 -18.64 -1.43 0.21
C LEU A 138 -19.57 -0.76 -0.79
N ARG A 139 -19.28 0.48 -1.20
CA ARG A 139 -20.03 1.16 -2.29
C ARG A 139 -19.81 0.48 -3.65
N LEU A 140 -18.73 -0.27 -3.80
CA LEU A 140 -18.39 -1.02 -5.00
C LEU A 140 -18.82 -2.50 -4.89
N GLY A 141 -19.49 -2.88 -3.79
CA GLY A 141 -19.89 -4.26 -3.53
C GLY A 141 -18.71 -5.22 -3.29
N ILE A 142 -17.54 -4.70 -2.92
CA ILE A 142 -16.33 -5.50 -2.69
C ILE A 142 -15.80 -5.31 -1.27
N LEU A 143 -14.94 -6.22 -0.84
CA LEU A 143 -14.22 -6.12 0.43
C LEU A 143 -12.80 -5.54 0.21
N PRO A 144 -12.23 -4.86 1.22
CA PRO A 144 -10.82 -4.50 1.19
C PRO A 144 -9.95 -5.77 1.17
N GLY A 145 -8.90 -5.76 0.33
CA GLY A 145 -7.92 -6.84 0.22
C GLY A 145 -6.58 -6.45 0.81
N LEU A 146 -5.52 -7.20 0.45
CA LEU A 146 -4.14 -6.98 0.89
C LEU A 146 -3.97 -7.08 2.42
N ALA A 147 -4.69 -8.01 3.04
CA ALA A 147 -4.74 -8.20 4.49
C ALA A 147 -5.16 -6.94 5.27
N SER A 148 -5.95 -6.05 4.64
CA SER A 148 -6.46 -4.82 5.29
C SER A 148 -7.25 -5.13 6.55
N THR A 149 -7.96 -6.27 6.59
CA THR A 149 -8.75 -6.71 7.75
C THR A 149 -7.89 -7.08 8.97
N TYR A 150 -6.59 -7.27 8.77
CA TYR A 150 -5.59 -7.41 9.82
C TYR A 150 -4.88 -6.08 10.11
N TYR A 151 -4.33 -5.43 9.07
CA TYR A 151 -3.49 -4.25 9.25
C TYR A 151 -4.26 -3.02 9.75
N LEU A 152 -5.44 -2.73 9.19
CA LEU A 152 -6.19 -1.53 9.59
C LEU A 152 -6.56 -1.56 11.08
N PRO A 153 -7.19 -2.63 11.63
CA PRO A 153 -7.46 -2.68 13.06
C PRO A 153 -6.21 -2.73 13.95
N SER A 154 -5.08 -3.23 13.44
CA SER A 154 -3.81 -3.18 14.18
C SER A 154 -3.25 -1.76 14.31
N LEU A 155 -3.58 -0.87 13.38
CA LEU A 155 -3.14 0.53 13.36
C LEU A 155 -4.07 1.43 14.16
N VAL A 156 -5.40 1.33 13.94
CA VAL A 156 -6.39 2.31 14.45
C VAL A 156 -7.32 1.72 15.51
N GLY A 157 -7.12 0.46 15.88
CA GLY A 157 -8.03 -0.28 16.75
C GLY A 157 -9.28 -0.79 16.01
N LYS A 158 -9.86 -1.90 16.53
CA LYS A 158 -10.96 -2.62 15.88
C LYS A 158 -12.18 -1.74 15.62
N ASN A 159 -12.61 -0.97 16.62
CA ASN A 159 -13.83 -0.16 16.51
C ASN A 159 -13.70 0.90 15.41
N LYS A 160 -12.57 1.60 15.37
CA LYS A 160 -12.33 2.64 14.37
C LYS A 160 -12.15 2.04 12.98
N ALA A 161 -11.48 0.88 12.85
CA ALA A 161 -11.35 0.17 11.58
C ALA A 161 -12.72 -0.24 11.02
N GLN A 162 -13.62 -0.78 11.86
CA GLN A 162 -14.98 -1.13 11.45
C GLN A 162 -15.78 0.09 11.02
N GLU A 163 -15.73 1.18 11.79
CA GLU A 163 -16.38 2.45 11.42
C GLU A 163 -15.92 2.92 10.04
N ILE A 164 -14.59 3.00 9.82
CA ILE A 164 -14.01 3.44 8.55
C ILE A 164 -14.53 2.62 7.36
N ILE A 165 -14.52 1.30 7.47
CA ILE A 165 -14.93 0.43 6.37
C ILE A 165 -16.45 0.46 6.18
N LEU A 166 -17.24 0.30 7.25
CA LEU A 166 -18.70 0.20 7.16
C LEU A 166 -19.36 1.50 6.69
N THR A 167 -18.77 2.65 7.01
CA THR A 167 -19.28 3.96 6.58
C THR A 167 -18.69 4.46 5.27
N ASN A 168 -17.75 3.71 4.67
CA ASN A 168 -16.92 4.18 3.54
C ASN A 168 -16.28 5.55 3.83
N ALA A 169 -15.62 5.67 4.98
CA ALA A 169 -15.13 6.94 5.50
C ALA A 169 -14.15 7.65 4.54
N ASN A 170 -14.23 8.98 4.57
CA ASN A 170 -13.24 9.86 3.99
C ASN A 170 -12.51 10.57 5.14
N LEU A 171 -11.19 10.54 5.13
CA LEU A 171 -10.32 11.14 6.13
C LEU A 171 -9.39 12.15 5.46
N ASN A 172 -9.15 13.29 6.10
CA ASN A 172 -8.02 14.15 5.76
C ASN A 172 -6.75 13.66 6.48
N ALA A 173 -5.61 14.30 6.21
CA ALA A 173 -4.32 13.92 6.79
C ALA A 173 -4.30 13.98 8.32
N GLU A 174 -4.86 15.06 8.90
CA GLU A 174 -4.92 15.28 10.35
C GLU A 174 -5.78 14.22 11.04
N GLN A 175 -6.98 13.95 10.53
CA GLN A 175 -7.85 12.90 11.06
C GLN A 175 -7.17 11.52 11.00
N ALA A 176 -6.46 11.23 9.91
CA ALA A 176 -5.72 9.98 9.77
C ALA A 176 -4.54 9.89 10.75
N TYR A 177 -3.89 11.01 11.06
CA TYR A 177 -2.84 11.10 12.06
C TYR A 177 -3.40 10.91 13.49
N GLU A 178 -4.49 11.58 13.83
CA GLU A 178 -5.12 11.49 15.14
C GLU A 178 -5.52 10.06 15.54
N ILE A 179 -5.96 9.26 14.56
CA ILE A 179 -6.35 7.86 14.80
C ILE A 179 -5.18 6.86 14.65
N GLY A 180 -3.96 7.33 14.37
CA GLY A 180 -2.77 6.49 14.24
C GLY A 180 -2.63 5.78 12.88
N LEU A 181 -3.46 6.11 11.88
CA LEU A 181 -3.32 5.57 10.53
C LEU A 181 -2.07 6.13 9.82
N ILE A 182 -1.74 7.39 10.08
CA ILE A 182 -0.57 8.10 9.57
C ILE A 182 0.37 8.44 10.73
N ASN A 183 1.68 8.26 10.53
CA ASN A 183 2.70 8.52 11.55
C ASN A 183 3.12 10.00 11.63
N LYS A 184 3.00 10.73 10.52
CA LYS A 184 3.40 12.14 10.45
C LYS A 184 2.66 12.87 9.33
N VAL A 185 2.24 14.10 9.61
CA VAL A 185 1.75 15.04 8.60
C VAL A 185 2.83 16.08 8.33
N VAL A 186 3.06 16.40 7.06
CA VAL A 186 4.05 17.37 6.58
C VAL A 186 3.41 18.36 5.60
N ASN A 187 4.06 19.50 5.41
CA ASN A 187 3.64 20.47 4.40
C ASN A 187 3.75 19.87 2.99
N GLU A 188 2.99 20.43 2.06
CA GLU A 188 3.06 20.05 0.64
C GLU A 188 4.49 20.12 0.11
N SER A 189 4.82 19.19 -0.79
CA SER A 189 6.16 19.03 -1.40
C SER A 189 7.29 18.70 -0.41
N SER A 190 6.96 18.28 0.82
CA SER A 190 7.97 18.02 1.86
C SER A 190 8.25 16.52 2.10
N ILE A 191 7.48 15.61 1.46
CA ILE A 191 7.59 14.15 1.67
C ILE A 191 9.00 13.64 1.43
N THR A 192 9.59 13.95 0.28
CA THR A 192 10.93 13.46 -0.09
C THR A 192 11.97 13.88 0.95
N ASN A 193 11.92 15.12 1.42
CA ASN A 193 12.84 15.62 2.44
C ASN A 193 12.64 14.90 3.77
N GLU A 194 11.40 14.60 4.13
CA GLU A 194 11.10 13.89 5.37
C GLU A 194 11.54 12.42 5.32
N ILE A 195 11.29 11.74 4.22
CA ILE A 195 11.80 10.36 4.00
C ILE A 195 13.32 10.35 4.09
N ASN A 196 14.00 11.29 3.44
CA ASN A 196 15.47 11.39 3.48
C ASN A 196 15.99 11.60 4.91
N LYS A 197 15.32 12.41 5.75
CA LYS A 197 15.71 12.57 7.16
C LYS A 197 15.60 11.25 7.92
N ILE A 198 14.54 10.47 7.70
CA ILE A 198 14.37 9.17 8.33
C ILE A 198 15.45 8.20 7.85
N VAL A 199 15.72 8.15 6.54
CA VAL A 199 16.81 7.32 5.98
C VAL A 199 18.16 7.67 6.60
N LEU A 200 18.46 8.96 6.73
CA LEU A 200 19.68 9.45 7.36
C LEU A 200 19.78 9.06 8.84
N SER A 201 18.66 9.01 9.57
CA SER A 201 18.68 8.58 10.98
C SER A 201 19.08 7.11 11.16
N PHE A 202 19.00 6.30 10.09
CA PHE A 202 19.44 4.91 10.09
C PHE A 202 20.87 4.71 9.61
N SER A 203 21.60 5.79 9.30
CA SER A 203 22.96 5.71 8.69
C SER A 203 23.93 4.89 9.54
N GLU A 204 23.91 5.10 10.86
CA GLU A 204 24.82 4.43 11.82
C GLU A 204 24.23 3.12 12.40
N THR A 205 23.00 2.79 12.06
CA THR A 205 22.34 1.59 12.58
C THR A 205 22.51 0.42 11.62
N HIS A 206 22.97 -0.73 12.14
CA HIS A 206 23.01 -1.95 11.34
C HIS A 206 21.62 -2.38 10.92
N ILE A 207 21.46 -2.83 9.67
CA ILE A 207 20.17 -3.28 9.14
C ILE A 207 19.60 -4.44 9.96
N SER A 208 20.43 -5.34 10.46
CA SER A 208 19.99 -6.45 11.32
C SER A 208 19.31 -5.97 12.61
N THR A 209 19.79 -4.87 13.21
CA THR A 209 19.19 -4.27 14.41
C THR A 209 17.83 -3.65 14.10
N LEU A 210 17.72 -2.93 12.97
CA LEU A 210 16.44 -2.36 12.52
C LEU A 210 15.41 -3.46 12.28
N ILE A 211 15.80 -4.54 11.61
CA ILE A 211 14.90 -5.66 11.33
C ILE A 211 14.52 -6.43 12.59
N ALA A 212 15.47 -6.64 13.52
CA ALA A 212 15.16 -7.27 14.80
C ALA A 212 14.15 -6.44 15.61
N ALA A 213 14.30 -5.11 15.65
CA ALA A 213 13.35 -4.21 16.28
C ALA A 213 11.97 -4.30 15.59
N LYS A 214 11.91 -4.20 14.25
CA LYS A 214 10.66 -4.36 13.49
C LYS A 214 9.94 -5.67 13.85
N LYS A 215 10.65 -6.80 13.82
CA LYS A 215 10.08 -8.12 14.10
C LYS A 215 9.61 -8.28 15.55
N ALA A 216 10.28 -7.63 16.51
CA ALA A 216 9.89 -7.68 17.92
C ALA A 216 8.48 -7.09 18.19
N PHE A 217 8.04 -6.11 17.38
CA PHE A 217 6.70 -5.52 17.50
C PHE A 217 5.61 -6.28 16.73
N GLN A 218 5.97 -7.30 15.96
CA GLN A 218 5.04 -7.98 15.04
C GLN A 218 5.14 -9.52 15.16
N PRO A 219 4.91 -10.09 16.36
CA PRO A 219 4.94 -11.53 16.52
C PRO A 219 3.86 -12.20 15.66
N ASN A 220 4.21 -13.33 15.03
CA ASN A 220 3.32 -14.12 14.17
C ASN A 220 2.73 -13.34 12.98
N LEU A 221 3.43 -12.30 12.50
CA LEU A 221 2.91 -11.42 11.44
C LEU A 221 2.52 -12.20 10.18
N GLU A 222 3.40 -13.09 9.71
CA GLU A 222 3.17 -13.86 8.47
C GLU A 222 1.92 -14.74 8.56
N GLU A 223 1.72 -15.45 9.68
CA GLU A 223 0.56 -16.30 9.91
C GLU A 223 -0.73 -15.46 9.96
N ASN A 224 -0.70 -14.33 10.66
CA ASN A 224 -1.83 -13.41 10.77
C ASN A 224 -2.22 -12.81 9.41
N VAL A 225 -1.23 -12.37 8.63
CA VAL A 225 -1.43 -11.82 7.28
C VAL A 225 -1.98 -12.89 6.33
N GLN A 226 -1.42 -14.10 6.35
CA GLN A 226 -1.92 -15.20 5.52
C GLN A 226 -3.36 -15.59 5.88
N SER A 227 -3.69 -15.61 7.17
CA SER A 227 -5.05 -15.87 7.66
C SER A 227 -6.03 -14.79 7.17
N ALA A 228 -5.64 -13.52 7.26
CA ALA A 228 -6.46 -12.40 6.79
C ALA A 228 -6.73 -12.49 5.28
N ILE A 229 -5.68 -12.72 4.46
CA ILE A 229 -5.82 -12.89 3.00
C ILE A 229 -6.79 -14.02 2.67
N ASN A 230 -6.67 -15.16 3.34
CA ASN A 230 -7.55 -16.30 3.11
C ASN A 230 -9.01 -15.99 3.47
N ASN A 231 -9.24 -15.30 4.59
CA ASN A 231 -10.56 -14.90 5.03
C ASN A 231 -11.19 -13.88 4.07
N GLU A 232 -10.45 -12.83 3.68
CA GLU A 232 -10.90 -11.81 2.70
C GLU A 232 -11.33 -12.46 1.38
N ARG A 233 -10.54 -13.41 0.85
CA ARG A 233 -10.87 -14.15 -0.37
C ARG A 233 -12.12 -15.02 -0.24
N ASN A 234 -12.26 -15.73 0.86
CA ASN A 234 -13.39 -16.63 1.07
C ASN A 234 -14.70 -15.83 1.18
N LEU A 235 -14.68 -14.72 1.92
CA LEU A 235 -15.83 -13.84 2.05
C LEU A 235 -16.20 -13.17 0.71
N LEU A 236 -15.20 -12.71 -0.06
CA LEU A 236 -15.45 -12.12 -1.37
C LEU A 236 -16.07 -13.14 -2.34
N LYS A 237 -15.59 -14.41 -2.34
CA LYS A 237 -16.21 -15.49 -3.15
C LYS A 237 -17.66 -15.73 -2.76
N THR A 238 -17.99 -15.68 -1.47
CA THR A 238 -19.35 -15.83 -0.97
C THR A 238 -20.24 -14.70 -1.49
N LEU A 239 -19.79 -13.45 -1.42
CA LEU A 239 -20.51 -12.28 -1.94
C LEU A 239 -20.78 -12.37 -3.44
N VAL A 240 -19.77 -12.76 -4.24
CA VAL A 240 -19.93 -12.91 -5.69
C VAL A 240 -20.94 -14.00 -6.05
N ASN A 241 -21.00 -15.08 -5.26
CA ASN A 241 -21.93 -16.20 -5.48
C ASN A 241 -23.35 -15.93 -5.00
N SER A 242 -23.57 -15.00 -4.07
CA SER A 242 -24.91 -14.68 -3.52
C SER A 242 -25.80 -13.87 -4.46
N ASN A 243 -25.34 -13.50 -5.64
CA ASN A 243 -26.03 -12.61 -6.59
C ASN A 243 -26.36 -11.18 -6.09
N ASP A 244 -25.96 -10.82 -4.87
CA ASP A 244 -26.21 -9.50 -4.27
C ASP A 244 -25.45 -8.33 -4.98
N LEU A 245 -24.60 -8.66 -5.96
CA LEU A 245 -23.83 -7.69 -6.75
C LEU A 245 -24.48 -7.36 -8.10
N ARG A 246 -25.70 -7.81 -8.38
CA ARG A 246 -26.33 -7.72 -9.72
C ARG A 246 -27.56 -6.80 -9.81
N GLU A 247 -27.89 -6.06 -8.76
CA GLU A 247 -28.96 -5.05 -8.81
C GLU A 247 -28.44 -3.61 -8.84
#